data_8c3989b38ea56beca2a9e44ede4842ca
#
_entry.id   8c3989b38ea56beca2a9e44ede4842ca
#
_cell.length_a   1.000
_cell.length_b   1.000
_cell.length_c   1.000
_cell.angle_alpha   90.00
_cell.angle_beta   90.00
_cell.angle_gamma   90.00
#
_symmetry.space_group_name_H-M   'P 1'
#
loop_
_entity.id
_entity.type
_entity.pdbx_description
1 polymer ?
#
loop_
_entity_poly.entity_id
_entity_poly.type
_entity_poly.pdbx_seq_one_letter_code
_entity_poly.pdbx_strand_id
1 'polypeptide(L)'
;MKRKILAGVLVGLSSIILLASLVGVVLAWVYNEPLTLEATTRLSEAETQLTQIQTDLRKAKDEVERALRIIQSAEDALSELTQQAGDAKELLEQVNKTLDNDLIPGLEDTRTKLTDVRAILEDLRKALKQLNSLPFVNFEVPGDDVIANIINGVDSLDTEIADVQDLAKRASTFISDTSYLIGGDFQTTKQNLQDLLVVLKGYDEKLTGWLEQVRMLKESAPKWIDNASLSLTVVLLWFAFSQLGLILHGLSIWYGENPWDVLKKLKKSSVEAVETE
;
A
#
# COMPACT_ATOMS: atom_id res chain seq x y z
N MET A 1 56.52 -22.07 -7.47
CA MET A 1 55.37 -22.60 -6.73
C MET A 1 54.35 -21.51 -6.37
N LYS A 2 54.73 -20.36 -5.75
CA LYS A 2 53.75 -19.31 -5.32
C LYS A 2 52.81 -18.80 -6.42
N ARG A 3 53.27 -18.61 -7.67
CA ARG A 3 52.45 -18.15 -8.80
C ARG A 3 51.34 -19.13 -9.19
N LYS A 4 51.60 -20.45 -9.17
CA LYS A 4 50.58 -21.47 -9.49
C LYS A 4 49.52 -21.59 -8.41
N ILE A 5 49.90 -21.43 -7.11
CA ILE A 5 48.94 -21.44 -6.00
C ILE A 5 48.00 -20.22 -6.13
N LEU A 6 48.57 -19.05 -6.41
CA LEU A 6 47.80 -17.81 -6.58
C LEU A 6 46.82 -17.91 -7.77
N ALA A 7 47.25 -18.47 -8.90
CA ALA A 7 46.41 -18.72 -10.06
C ALA A 7 45.27 -19.71 -9.74
N GLY A 8 45.56 -20.79 -8.99
CA GLY A 8 44.51 -21.74 -8.57
C GLY A 8 43.46 -21.12 -7.67
N VAL A 9 43.87 -20.30 -6.70
CA VAL A 9 42.94 -19.56 -5.82
C VAL A 9 42.10 -18.58 -6.63
N LEU A 10 42.69 -17.83 -7.56
CA LEU A 10 42.01 -16.89 -8.42
C LEU A 10 40.95 -17.60 -9.28
N VAL A 11 41.27 -18.69 -9.95
CA VAL A 11 40.36 -19.48 -10.77
C VAL A 11 39.25 -20.08 -9.91
N GLY A 12 39.54 -20.65 -8.76
CA GLY A 12 38.56 -21.24 -7.86
C GLY A 12 37.55 -20.20 -7.35
N LEU A 13 38.03 -19.06 -6.82
CA LEU A 13 37.18 -18.00 -6.33
C LEU A 13 36.28 -17.40 -7.43
N SER A 14 36.90 -17.10 -8.59
CA SER A 14 36.16 -16.56 -9.74
C SER A 14 35.13 -17.54 -10.28
N SER A 15 35.39 -18.86 -10.25
CA SER A 15 34.41 -19.87 -10.65
C SER A 15 33.20 -19.91 -9.70
N ILE A 16 33.42 -19.80 -8.39
CA ILE A 16 32.36 -19.76 -7.40
C ILE A 16 31.46 -18.51 -7.61
N ILE A 17 32.11 -17.33 -7.77
CA ILE A 17 31.39 -16.07 -8.00
C ILE A 17 30.61 -16.11 -9.33
N LEU A 18 31.17 -16.68 -10.37
CA LEU A 18 30.50 -16.86 -11.66
C LEU A 18 29.26 -17.74 -11.52
N LEU A 19 29.35 -18.88 -10.84
CA LEU A 19 28.21 -19.73 -10.57
C LEU A 19 27.16 -19.01 -9.74
N ALA A 20 27.57 -18.31 -8.68
CA ALA A 20 26.65 -17.52 -7.87
C ALA A 20 25.94 -16.44 -8.69
N SER A 21 26.62 -15.76 -9.61
CA SER A 21 26.00 -14.78 -10.51
C SER A 21 24.98 -15.40 -11.45
N LEU A 22 25.27 -16.56 -12.02
CA LEU A 22 24.32 -17.28 -12.89
C LEU A 22 23.08 -17.75 -12.11
N VAL A 23 23.29 -18.31 -10.92
CA VAL A 23 22.18 -18.69 -10.02
C VAL A 23 21.36 -17.46 -9.66
N GLY A 24 22.00 -16.34 -9.35
CA GLY A 24 21.32 -15.07 -9.05
C GLY A 24 20.43 -14.58 -10.19
N VAL A 25 20.88 -14.72 -11.46
CA VAL A 25 20.03 -14.40 -12.63
C VAL A 25 18.78 -15.27 -12.66
N VAL A 26 18.93 -16.57 -12.43
CA VAL A 26 17.76 -17.49 -12.42
C VAL A 26 16.82 -17.13 -11.28
N LEU A 27 17.33 -16.86 -10.08
CA LEU A 27 16.53 -16.49 -8.91
C LEU A 27 15.80 -15.17 -9.15
N ALA A 28 16.41 -14.17 -9.78
CA ALA A 28 15.79 -12.90 -10.09
C ALA A 28 14.47 -13.07 -10.89
N TRP A 29 14.45 -14.04 -11.81
CA TRP A 29 13.26 -14.32 -12.61
C TRP A 29 12.29 -15.31 -11.96
N VAL A 30 12.79 -16.26 -11.19
CA VAL A 30 11.94 -17.18 -10.41
C VAL A 30 11.10 -16.44 -9.36
N TYR A 31 11.67 -15.42 -8.73
CA TYR A 31 10.96 -14.61 -7.73
C TYR A 31 10.18 -13.43 -8.31
N ASN A 32 10.37 -13.09 -9.58
CA ASN A 32 9.67 -11.97 -10.23
C ASN A 32 8.14 -12.16 -10.22
N GLU A 33 7.66 -13.31 -10.68
CA GLU A 33 6.22 -13.59 -10.76
C GLU A 33 5.54 -13.65 -9.37
N PRO A 34 6.07 -14.36 -8.36
CA PRO A 34 5.53 -14.34 -7.00
C PRO A 34 5.47 -12.94 -6.38
N LEU A 35 6.54 -12.14 -6.55
CA LEU A 35 6.57 -10.76 -6.04
C LEU A 35 5.54 -9.87 -6.71
N THR A 36 5.40 -10.00 -8.02
CA THR A 36 4.39 -9.26 -8.79
C THR A 36 2.98 -9.63 -8.35
N LEU A 37 2.72 -10.93 -8.17
CA LEU A 37 1.43 -11.42 -7.71
C LEU A 37 1.12 -10.92 -6.28
N GLU A 38 2.07 -11.02 -5.37
CA GLU A 38 1.87 -10.54 -4.00
C GLU A 38 1.63 -9.03 -3.96
N ALA A 39 2.45 -8.23 -4.67
CA ALA A 39 2.28 -6.79 -4.72
C ALA A 39 0.91 -6.38 -5.29
N THR A 40 0.49 -7.00 -6.40
CA THR A 40 -0.81 -6.69 -7.02
C THR A 40 -1.98 -7.17 -6.16
N THR A 41 -1.84 -8.30 -5.46
CA THR A 41 -2.87 -8.81 -4.53
C THR A 41 -3.04 -7.85 -3.35
N ARG A 42 -1.95 -7.43 -2.70
CA ARG A 42 -1.99 -6.48 -1.59
C ARG A 42 -2.61 -5.14 -1.99
N LEU A 43 -2.22 -4.62 -3.16
CA LEU A 43 -2.81 -3.39 -3.70
C LEU A 43 -4.30 -3.57 -4.02
N SER A 44 -4.71 -4.74 -4.52
CA SER A 44 -6.13 -5.04 -4.76
C SER A 44 -6.95 -5.15 -3.47
N GLU A 45 -6.37 -5.72 -2.42
CA GLU A 45 -6.98 -5.74 -1.08
C GLU A 45 -7.16 -4.31 -0.55
N ALA A 46 -6.12 -3.46 -0.64
CA ALA A 46 -6.19 -2.06 -0.24
C ALA A 46 -7.24 -1.28 -1.06
N GLU A 47 -7.30 -1.48 -2.38
CA GLU A 47 -8.32 -0.88 -3.24
C GLU A 47 -9.75 -1.28 -2.80
N THR A 48 -9.93 -2.56 -2.48
CA THR A 48 -11.23 -3.08 -2.04
C THR A 48 -11.65 -2.45 -0.70
N GLN A 49 -10.73 -2.38 0.26
CA GLN A 49 -10.99 -1.77 1.57
C GLN A 49 -11.30 -0.28 1.45
N LEU A 50 -10.51 0.47 0.67
CA LEU A 50 -10.76 1.90 0.42
C LEU A 50 -12.11 2.13 -0.27
N THR A 51 -12.50 1.27 -1.22
CA THR A 51 -13.83 1.34 -1.87
C THR A 51 -14.95 1.09 -0.88
N GLN A 52 -14.77 0.15 0.03
CA GLN A 52 -15.74 -0.12 1.08
C GLN A 52 -15.86 1.07 2.04
N ILE A 53 -14.73 1.64 2.49
CA ILE A 53 -14.71 2.85 3.33
C ILE A 53 -15.44 4.01 2.62
N GLN A 54 -15.18 4.22 1.32
CA GLN A 54 -15.87 5.25 0.55
C GLN A 54 -17.39 5.02 0.52
N THR A 55 -17.80 3.76 0.36
CA THR A 55 -19.22 3.39 0.38
C THR A 55 -19.85 3.68 1.75
N ASP A 56 -19.16 3.36 2.83
CA ASP A 56 -19.66 3.56 4.19
C ASP A 56 -19.68 5.06 4.56
N LEU A 57 -18.69 5.85 4.10
CA LEU A 57 -18.71 7.31 4.23
C LEU A 57 -19.88 7.95 3.49
N ARG A 58 -20.20 7.45 2.29
CA ARG A 58 -21.39 7.93 1.54
C ARG A 58 -22.68 7.60 2.27
N LYS A 59 -22.81 6.40 2.83
CA LYS A 59 -23.95 6.06 3.69
C LYS A 59 -24.04 6.97 4.91
N ALA A 60 -22.90 7.18 5.61
CA ALA A 60 -22.83 8.08 6.76
C ALA A 60 -23.28 9.51 6.37
N LYS A 61 -22.82 10.02 5.22
CA LYS A 61 -23.26 11.30 4.69
C LYS A 61 -24.77 11.35 4.46
N ASP A 62 -25.34 10.32 3.82
CA ASP A 62 -26.77 10.25 3.54
C ASP A 62 -27.60 10.24 4.84
N GLU A 63 -27.09 9.56 5.90
CA GLU A 63 -27.73 9.55 7.21
C GLU A 63 -27.63 10.91 7.93
N VAL A 64 -26.50 11.62 7.80
CA VAL A 64 -26.37 12.99 8.32
C VAL A 64 -27.32 13.95 7.58
N GLU A 65 -27.42 13.84 6.26
CA GLU A 65 -28.37 14.63 5.47
C GLU A 65 -29.82 14.31 5.85
N ARG A 66 -30.10 13.02 6.16
CA ARG A 66 -31.41 12.61 6.67
C ARG A 66 -31.69 13.21 8.05
N ALA A 67 -30.70 13.16 8.97
CA ALA A 67 -30.82 13.76 10.29
C ALA A 67 -31.05 15.28 10.21
N LEU A 68 -30.34 15.99 9.31
CA LEU A 68 -30.57 17.41 9.05
C LEU A 68 -31.98 17.70 8.56
N ARG A 69 -32.51 16.89 7.63
CA ARG A 69 -33.91 17.05 7.19
C ARG A 69 -34.94 16.83 8.32
N ILE A 70 -34.67 15.83 9.19
CA ILE A 70 -35.54 15.57 10.36
C ILE A 70 -35.47 16.75 11.33
N ILE A 71 -34.28 17.30 11.62
CA ILE A 71 -34.14 18.47 12.48
C ILE A 71 -34.84 19.69 11.87
N GLN A 72 -34.68 19.92 10.57
CA GLN A 72 -35.40 21.00 9.88
C GLN A 72 -36.92 20.85 9.98
N SER A 73 -37.41 19.62 9.76
CA SER A 73 -38.86 19.35 9.93
C SER A 73 -39.31 19.52 11.37
N ALA A 74 -38.46 19.22 12.35
CA ALA A 74 -38.74 19.45 13.76
C ALA A 74 -38.74 20.96 14.11
N GLU A 75 -37.79 21.75 13.55
CA GLU A 75 -37.83 23.22 13.68
C GLU A 75 -39.11 23.82 13.09
N ASP A 76 -39.48 23.38 11.88
CA ASP A 76 -40.68 23.85 11.19
C ASP A 76 -41.94 23.45 11.99
N ALA A 77 -42.03 22.20 12.48
CA ALA A 77 -43.12 21.73 13.32
C ALA A 77 -43.18 22.44 14.67
N LEU A 78 -42.02 22.74 15.31
CA LEU A 78 -42.00 23.51 16.56
C LEU A 78 -42.43 24.97 16.36
N SER A 79 -42.08 25.55 15.21
CA SER A 79 -42.57 26.89 14.82
C SER A 79 -44.10 26.95 14.71
N GLU A 80 -44.71 25.86 14.23
CA GLU A 80 -46.19 25.68 14.17
C GLU A 80 -46.75 25.18 15.51
N LEU A 81 -45.94 24.44 16.30
CA LEU A 81 -46.34 23.67 17.49
C LEU A 81 -46.26 24.45 18.81
N THR A 82 -46.21 25.77 18.80
CA THR A 82 -46.58 26.51 20.04
C THR A 82 -47.98 26.06 20.55
N GLN A 83 -48.63 25.16 19.85
CA GLN A 83 -49.94 24.62 20.22
C GLN A 83 -50.04 23.09 20.46
N GLN A 84 -49.08 22.22 20.13
CA GLN A 84 -49.21 20.75 20.35
C GLN A 84 -47.87 20.06 20.65
N ALA A 85 -47.61 19.73 21.95
CA ALA A 85 -46.34 19.23 22.48
C ALA A 85 -46.01 17.73 22.22
N GLY A 86 -46.80 17.00 21.42
CA GLY A 86 -46.66 15.55 21.26
C GLY A 86 -45.67 15.09 20.18
N ASP A 87 -45.71 15.70 19.02
CA ASP A 87 -45.03 15.20 17.81
C ASP A 87 -43.50 15.52 17.80
N ALA A 88 -43.08 16.57 18.51
CA ALA A 88 -41.65 16.93 18.62
C ALA A 88 -40.80 15.84 19.30
N LYS A 89 -41.37 15.12 20.26
CA LYS A 89 -40.69 14.07 21.00
C LYS A 89 -40.39 12.87 20.09
N GLU A 90 -41.32 12.48 19.23
CA GLU A 90 -41.16 11.34 18.32
C GLU A 90 -40.08 11.61 17.25
N LEU A 91 -40.03 12.84 16.72
CA LEU A 91 -39.02 13.26 15.75
C LEU A 91 -37.59 13.25 16.37
N LEU A 92 -37.49 13.74 17.60
CA LEU A 92 -36.18 13.72 18.31
C LEU A 92 -35.72 12.31 18.66
N GLU A 93 -36.63 11.42 19.04
CA GLU A 93 -36.33 9.99 19.23
C GLU A 93 -35.85 9.34 17.92
N GLN A 94 -36.36 9.76 16.78
CA GLN A 94 -35.93 9.26 15.46
C GLN A 94 -34.53 9.77 15.10
N VAL A 95 -34.22 11.05 15.35
CA VAL A 95 -32.85 11.59 15.18
C VAL A 95 -31.88 10.84 16.07
N ASN A 96 -32.22 10.65 17.34
CA ASN A 96 -31.37 9.92 18.27
C ASN A 96 -31.12 8.48 17.83
N LYS A 97 -32.15 7.78 17.35
CA LYS A 97 -31.99 6.43 16.78
C LYS A 97 -31.05 6.42 15.57
N THR A 98 -31.15 7.39 14.68
CA THR A 98 -30.25 7.46 13.51
C THR A 98 -28.81 7.71 13.93
N LEU A 99 -28.57 8.57 14.92
CA LEU A 99 -27.23 8.80 15.46
C LEU A 99 -26.65 7.56 16.15
N ASP A 100 -27.42 6.96 17.06
CA ASP A 100 -26.93 5.86 17.92
C ASP A 100 -26.86 4.51 17.18
N ASN A 101 -27.81 4.20 16.31
CA ASN A 101 -27.91 2.88 15.70
C ASN A 101 -27.24 2.79 14.33
N ASP A 102 -27.15 3.90 13.57
CA ASP A 102 -26.68 3.88 12.20
C ASP A 102 -25.34 4.65 12.05
N LEU A 103 -25.29 5.92 12.49
CA LEU A 103 -24.12 6.76 12.25
C LEU A 103 -22.93 6.37 13.13
N ILE A 104 -23.11 6.28 14.44
CA ILE A 104 -22.00 5.99 15.37
C ILE A 104 -21.40 4.61 15.11
N PRO A 105 -22.16 3.51 14.95
CA PRO A 105 -21.62 2.21 14.59
C PRO A 105 -20.96 2.19 13.20
N GLY A 106 -21.52 2.91 12.22
CA GLY A 106 -20.96 3.03 10.88
C GLY A 106 -19.59 3.70 10.88
N LEU A 107 -19.39 4.74 11.69
CA LEU A 107 -18.10 5.41 11.86
C LEU A 107 -17.09 4.48 12.57
N GLU A 108 -17.52 3.68 13.55
CA GLU A 108 -16.66 2.73 14.24
C GLU A 108 -16.19 1.60 13.31
N ASP A 109 -17.08 1.07 12.46
CA ASP A 109 -16.73 0.10 11.43
C ASP A 109 -15.75 0.70 10.39
N THR A 110 -15.97 1.96 10.01
CA THR A 110 -15.05 2.67 9.10
C THR A 110 -13.65 2.82 9.72
N ARG A 111 -13.54 3.15 11.00
CA ARG A 111 -12.24 3.22 11.71
C ARG A 111 -11.53 1.86 11.75
N THR A 112 -12.28 0.80 11.97
CA THR A 112 -11.71 -0.57 11.92
C THR A 112 -11.12 -0.85 10.54
N LYS A 113 -11.84 -0.55 9.46
CA LYS A 113 -11.36 -0.73 8.09
C LYS A 113 -10.16 0.16 7.75
N LEU A 114 -10.10 1.39 8.27
CA LEU A 114 -8.92 2.25 8.12
C LEU A 114 -7.68 1.64 8.76
N THR A 115 -7.83 1.03 9.94
CA THR A 115 -6.75 0.31 10.62
C THR A 115 -6.24 -0.86 9.77
N ASP A 116 -7.14 -1.62 9.15
CA ASP A 116 -6.79 -2.73 8.27
C ASP A 116 -6.05 -2.24 7.01
N VAL A 117 -6.55 -1.18 6.37
CA VAL A 117 -5.88 -0.56 5.21
C VAL A 117 -4.49 -0.06 5.59
N ARG A 118 -4.34 0.59 6.74
CA ARG A 118 -3.05 1.04 7.25
C ARG A 118 -2.07 -0.11 7.39
N ALA A 119 -2.50 -1.22 8.00
CA ALA A 119 -1.66 -2.41 8.16
C ALA A 119 -1.20 -2.99 6.82
N ILE A 120 -2.11 -3.12 5.85
CA ILE A 120 -1.79 -3.59 4.49
C ILE A 120 -0.75 -2.68 3.81
N LEU A 121 -0.91 -1.36 3.92
CA LEU A 121 0.00 -0.38 3.32
C LEU A 121 1.38 -0.38 4.01
N GLU A 122 1.43 -0.54 5.34
CA GLU A 122 2.69 -0.68 6.08
C GLU A 122 3.46 -1.95 5.69
N ASP A 123 2.77 -3.06 5.51
CA ASP A 123 3.40 -4.32 5.07
C ASP A 123 3.92 -4.21 3.64
N LEU A 124 3.16 -3.58 2.74
CA LEU A 124 3.64 -3.28 1.40
C LEU A 124 4.88 -2.37 1.43
N ARG A 125 4.86 -1.33 2.27
CA ARG A 125 6.00 -0.43 2.44
C ARG A 125 7.24 -1.15 2.98
N LYS A 126 7.07 -2.07 3.94
CA LYS A 126 8.17 -2.91 4.45
C LYS A 126 8.76 -3.78 3.35
N ALA A 127 7.91 -4.42 2.54
CA ALA A 127 8.36 -5.23 1.41
C ALA A 127 9.16 -4.40 0.39
N LEU A 128 8.69 -3.20 0.05
CA LEU A 128 9.43 -2.28 -0.83
C LEU A 128 10.78 -1.85 -0.24
N LYS A 129 10.84 -1.55 1.07
CA LYS A 129 12.09 -1.22 1.75
C LYS A 129 13.07 -2.40 1.78
N GLN A 130 12.59 -3.62 1.94
CA GLN A 130 13.43 -4.82 1.86
C GLN A 130 14.04 -4.99 0.46
N LEU A 131 13.28 -4.73 -0.61
CA LEU A 131 13.79 -4.70 -1.97
C LEU A 131 14.88 -3.63 -2.15
N ASN A 132 14.67 -2.43 -1.61
CA ASN A 132 15.65 -1.34 -1.66
C ASN A 132 16.92 -1.59 -0.81
N SER A 133 16.87 -2.49 0.17
CA SER A 133 17.99 -2.83 1.03
C SER A 133 18.91 -3.91 0.47
N LEU A 134 18.61 -4.48 -0.69
CA LEU A 134 19.46 -5.48 -1.32
C LEU A 134 20.81 -4.85 -1.69
N PRO A 135 21.93 -5.46 -1.26
CA PRO A 135 23.25 -4.95 -1.59
C PRO A 135 23.43 -4.96 -3.10
N PHE A 136 23.90 -3.86 -3.67
CA PHE A 136 24.14 -3.62 -5.09
C PHE A 136 22.93 -3.18 -5.93
N VAL A 137 21.78 -2.98 -5.35
CA VAL A 137 20.58 -2.48 -6.03
C VAL A 137 20.29 -1.07 -5.52
N ASN A 138 20.78 -0.06 -6.22
CA ASN A 138 20.39 1.33 -5.99
C ASN A 138 19.09 1.62 -6.75
N PHE A 139 18.03 0.91 -6.38
CA PHE A 139 16.68 1.22 -6.85
C PHE A 139 15.97 2.06 -5.81
N GLU A 140 15.76 3.33 -6.10
CA GLU A 140 14.61 4.01 -5.55
C GLU A 140 13.38 3.39 -6.23
N VAL A 141 12.76 2.40 -5.58
CA VAL A 141 11.44 1.96 -6.02
C VAL A 141 10.50 3.16 -5.87
N PRO A 142 10.04 3.75 -6.98
CA PRO A 142 9.09 4.85 -6.90
C PRO A 142 7.84 4.33 -6.21
N GLY A 143 7.40 4.97 -5.16
CA GLY A 143 6.17 4.59 -4.45
C GLY A 143 6.28 4.56 -2.93
N ASP A 144 7.49 4.53 -2.33
CA ASP A 144 7.61 4.63 -0.85
C ASP A 144 7.03 5.93 -0.34
N ASP A 145 7.28 7.05 -1.03
CA ASP A 145 6.73 8.36 -0.68
C ASP A 145 5.21 8.41 -0.89
N VAL A 146 4.70 7.82 -1.97
CA VAL A 146 3.26 7.76 -2.23
C VAL A 146 2.57 6.93 -1.16
N ILE A 147 3.10 5.75 -0.82
CA ILE A 147 2.54 4.89 0.22
C ILE A 147 2.64 5.57 1.59
N ALA A 148 3.77 6.23 1.90
CA ALA A 148 3.91 7.00 3.13
C ALA A 148 2.88 8.13 3.24
N ASN A 149 2.64 8.85 2.15
CA ASN A 149 1.63 9.92 2.12
C ASN A 149 0.21 9.36 2.30
N ILE A 150 -0.10 8.20 1.70
CA ILE A 150 -1.40 7.54 1.90
C ILE A 150 -1.55 7.09 3.35
N ILE A 151 -0.53 6.47 3.97
CA ILE A 151 -0.54 6.07 5.38
C ILE A 151 -0.80 7.28 6.29
N ASN A 152 -0.05 8.38 6.10
CA ASN A 152 -0.26 9.61 6.87
C ASN A 152 -1.68 10.16 6.68
N GLY A 153 -2.21 10.07 5.47
CA GLY A 153 -3.58 10.46 5.18
C GLY A 153 -4.62 9.56 5.86
N VAL A 154 -4.38 8.23 5.91
CA VAL A 154 -5.23 7.28 6.65
C VAL A 154 -5.22 7.58 8.14
N ASP A 155 -4.06 7.86 8.75
CA ASP A 155 -3.94 8.24 10.16
C ASP A 155 -4.68 9.55 10.46
N SER A 156 -4.59 10.53 9.57
CA SER A 156 -5.33 11.80 9.68
C SER A 156 -6.85 11.57 9.61
N LEU A 157 -7.29 10.71 8.67
CA LEU A 157 -8.70 10.36 8.49
C LEU A 157 -9.23 9.61 9.72
N ASP A 158 -8.48 8.66 10.30
CA ASP A 158 -8.90 7.95 11.52
C ASP A 158 -9.11 8.92 12.68
N THR A 159 -8.19 9.87 12.86
CA THR A 159 -8.29 10.89 13.90
C THR A 159 -9.55 11.74 13.72
N GLU A 160 -9.82 12.21 12.51
CA GLU A 160 -10.98 13.07 12.25
C GLU A 160 -12.30 12.31 12.31
N ILE A 161 -12.31 11.02 11.92
CA ILE A 161 -13.51 10.16 12.12
C ILE A 161 -13.77 9.96 13.63
N ALA A 162 -12.72 9.85 14.45
CA ALA A 162 -12.87 9.80 15.90
C ALA A 162 -13.51 11.08 16.45
N ASP A 163 -13.08 12.24 15.97
CA ASP A 163 -13.65 13.54 16.37
C ASP A 163 -15.12 13.64 15.95
N VAL A 164 -15.43 13.18 14.74
CA VAL A 164 -16.80 13.12 14.22
C VAL A 164 -17.68 12.17 15.05
N GLN A 165 -17.15 11.02 15.45
CA GLN A 165 -17.86 10.07 16.31
C GLN A 165 -18.13 10.67 17.71
N ASP A 166 -17.18 11.39 18.28
CA ASP A 166 -17.38 12.11 19.54
C ASP A 166 -18.45 13.19 19.41
N LEU A 167 -18.42 13.94 18.31
CA LEU A 167 -19.44 14.94 18.00
C LEU A 167 -20.84 14.31 17.86
N ALA A 168 -20.95 13.18 17.17
CA ALA A 168 -22.20 12.45 17.03
C ALA A 168 -22.73 11.93 18.39
N LYS A 169 -21.83 11.41 19.24
CA LYS A 169 -22.17 10.97 20.61
C LYS A 169 -22.66 12.15 21.46
N ARG A 170 -22.02 13.31 21.38
CA ARG A 170 -22.46 14.52 22.08
C ARG A 170 -23.83 15.00 21.58
N ALA A 171 -24.04 14.95 20.26
CA ALA A 171 -25.35 15.31 19.68
C ALA A 171 -26.46 14.36 20.16
N SER A 172 -26.21 13.04 20.20
CA SER A 172 -27.14 12.04 20.75
C SER A 172 -27.44 12.29 22.22
N THR A 173 -26.39 12.51 23.05
CA THR A 173 -26.56 12.83 24.48
C THR A 173 -27.38 14.12 24.67
N PHE A 174 -27.10 15.13 23.87
CA PHE A 174 -27.82 16.41 23.87
C PHE A 174 -29.31 16.23 23.57
N ILE A 175 -29.64 15.41 22.55
CA ILE A 175 -31.03 15.12 22.18
C ILE A 175 -31.73 14.31 23.27
N SER A 176 -31.02 13.42 23.97
CA SER A 176 -31.56 12.59 25.04
C SER A 176 -31.82 13.39 26.34
N ASP A 177 -31.14 14.50 26.53
CA ASP A 177 -31.30 15.34 27.74
C ASP A 177 -32.52 16.26 27.59
N THR A 178 -33.65 15.80 28.13
CA THR A 178 -34.97 16.46 28.04
C THR A 178 -35.01 17.87 28.61
N SER A 179 -34.05 18.28 29.44
CA SER A 179 -33.92 19.63 29.97
C SER A 179 -33.62 20.68 28.88
N TYR A 180 -32.98 20.25 27.76
CA TYR A 180 -32.62 21.12 26.66
C TYR A 180 -33.75 21.31 25.64
N LEU A 181 -34.69 20.38 25.61
CA LEU A 181 -35.84 20.40 24.67
C LEU A 181 -36.81 21.61 24.87
N ILE A 182 -36.80 22.17 26.05
CA ILE A 182 -37.66 23.34 26.40
C ILE A 182 -36.97 24.64 25.95
N GLY A 183 -35.69 24.65 25.69
CA GLY A 183 -34.89 25.84 25.34
C GLY A 183 -34.72 26.10 23.83
N GLY A 184 -35.02 25.16 22.96
CA GLY A 184 -35.14 25.38 21.49
C GLY A 184 -33.87 25.62 20.70
N ASP A 185 -32.70 25.26 21.18
CA ASP A 185 -31.44 25.50 20.44
C ASP A 185 -31.06 24.36 19.49
N PHE A 186 -31.94 24.10 18.50
CA PHE A 186 -31.61 23.22 17.36
C PHE A 186 -30.50 23.77 16.48
N GLN A 187 -30.18 25.07 16.60
CA GLN A 187 -29.24 25.76 15.75
C GLN A 187 -27.84 25.19 15.92
N THR A 188 -27.40 24.90 17.15
CA THR A 188 -26.10 24.30 17.45
C THR A 188 -26.02 22.88 16.90
N THR A 189 -27.07 22.06 17.10
CA THR A 189 -27.10 20.68 16.57
C THR A 189 -27.07 20.67 15.04
N LYS A 190 -27.82 21.56 14.40
CA LYS A 190 -27.84 21.72 12.94
C LYS A 190 -26.49 22.16 12.40
N GLN A 191 -25.82 23.10 13.07
CA GLN A 191 -24.49 23.54 12.68
C GLN A 191 -23.46 22.41 12.80
N ASN A 192 -23.47 21.69 13.91
CA ASN A 192 -22.59 20.54 14.13
C ASN A 192 -22.79 19.44 13.04
N LEU A 193 -24.03 19.13 12.66
CA LEU A 193 -24.31 18.20 11.59
C LEU A 193 -23.91 18.72 10.20
N GLN A 194 -24.00 20.04 9.98
CA GLN A 194 -23.50 20.67 8.75
C GLN A 194 -21.98 20.62 8.66
N ASP A 195 -21.28 20.89 9.75
CA ASP A 195 -19.82 20.77 9.82
C ASP A 195 -19.38 19.34 9.60
N LEU A 196 -20.07 18.37 10.21
CA LEU A 196 -19.87 16.95 9.96
C LEU A 196 -20.02 16.61 8.48
N LEU A 197 -21.04 17.13 7.82
CA LEU A 197 -21.31 16.90 6.40
C LEU A 197 -20.20 17.46 5.50
N VAL A 198 -19.62 18.62 5.87
CA VAL A 198 -18.47 19.20 5.19
C VAL A 198 -17.25 18.29 5.31
N VAL A 199 -16.98 17.78 6.51
CA VAL A 199 -15.89 16.84 6.76
C VAL A 199 -16.07 15.57 5.95
N LEU A 200 -17.23 14.93 5.99
CA LEU A 200 -17.52 13.70 5.22
C LEU A 200 -17.35 13.90 3.72
N LYS A 201 -17.78 15.06 3.18
CA LYS A 201 -17.56 15.41 1.76
C LYS A 201 -16.09 15.53 1.42
N GLY A 202 -15.32 16.22 2.26
CA GLY A 202 -13.89 16.38 2.07
C GLY A 202 -13.14 15.03 2.05
N TYR A 203 -13.61 14.07 2.84
CA TYR A 203 -13.02 12.74 2.86
C TYR A 203 -13.42 11.86 1.68
N ASP A 204 -14.65 11.93 1.18
CA ASP A 204 -15.05 11.23 -0.06
C ASP A 204 -14.17 11.66 -1.24
N GLU A 205 -13.82 12.96 -1.32
CA GLU A 205 -12.89 13.49 -2.33
C GLU A 205 -11.46 12.95 -2.14
N LYS A 206 -10.95 12.96 -0.91
CA LYS A 206 -9.61 12.41 -0.61
C LYS A 206 -9.52 10.92 -0.92
N LEU A 207 -10.53 10.12 -0.53
CA LEU A 207 -10.59 8.69 -0.83
C LEU A 207 -10.60 8.41 -2.33
N THR A 208 -11.31 9.23 -3.10
CA THR A 208 -11.28 9.13 -4.56
C THR A 208 -9.86 9.31 -5.10
N GLY A 209 -9.12 10.30 -4.58
CA GLY A 209 -7.72 10.50 -4.95
C GLY A 209 -6.81 9.35 -4.55
N TRP A 210 -6.99 8.77 -3.36
CA TRP A 210 -6.21 7.62 -2.91
C TRP A 210 -6.51 6.35 -3.70
N LEU A 211 -7.78 6.10 -4.03
CA LEU A 211 -8.16 4.98 -4.89
C LEU A 211 -7.47 5.05 -6.25
N GLU A 212 -7.42 6.25 -6.84
CA GLU A 212 -6.71 6.45 -8.11
C GLU A 212 -5.21 6.20 -7.96
N GLN A 213 -4.60 6.67 -6.89
CA GLN A 213 -3.18 6.41 -6.61
C GLN A 213 -2.90 4.91 -6.42
N VAL A 214 -3.74 4.20 -5.66
CA VAL A 214 -3.60 2.75 -5.47
C VAL A 214 -3.75 2.00 -6.81
N ARG A 215 -4.68 2.41 -7.67
CA ARG A 215 -4.81 1.86 -9.02
C ARG A 215 -3.58 2.07 -9.87
N MET A 216 -3.06 3.30 -9.91
CA MET A 216 -1.81 3.60 -10.63
C MET A 216 -0.63 2.78 -10.12
N LEU A 217 -0.51 2.60 -8.80
CA LEU A 217 0.51 1.75 -8.19
C LEU A 217 0.34 0.29 -8.62
N LYS A 218 -0.89 -0.24 -8.59
CA LYS A 218 -1.22 -1.61 -8.99
C LYS A 218 -0.88 -1.87 -10.47
N GLU A 219 -1.18 -0.93 -11.35
CA GLU A 219 -0.87 -1.04 -12.78
C GLU A 219 0.64 -0.91 -13.05
N SER A 220 1.35 -0.14 -12.23
CA SER A 220 2.78 0.11 -12.39
C SER A 220 3.66 -0.94 -11.72
N ALA A 221 3.19 -1.60 -10.67
CA ALA A 221 3.96 -2.57 -9.89
C ALA A 221 4.61 -3.69 -10.75
N PRO A 222 3.91 -4.33 -11.70
CA PRO A 222 4.54 -5.34 -12.55
C PRO A 222 5.72 -4.79 -13.34
N LYS A 223 5.57 -3.60 -13.94
CA LYS A 223 6.64 -2.95 -14.72
C LYS A 223 7.85 -2.61 -13.86
N TRP A 224 7.64 -2.17 -12.63
CA TRP A 224 8.73 -1.86 -11.72
C TRP A 224 9.49 -3.11 -11.30
N ILE A 225 8.78 -4.19 -10.98
CA ILE A 225 9.37 -5.48 -10.61
C ILE A 225 10.14 -6.06 -11.81
N ASP A 226 9.58 -6.01 -13.04
CA ASP A 226 10.25 -6.44 -14.26
C ASP A 226 11.53 -5.64 -14.52
N ASN A 227 11.48 -4.31 -14.40
CA ASN A 227 12.63 -3.45 -14.56
C ASN A 227 13.70 -3.72 -13.50
N ALA A 228 13.30 -4.01 -12.27
CA ALA A 228 14.20 -4.40 -11.21
C ALA A 228 14.91 -5.72 -11.53
N SER A 229 14.15 -6.74 -11.92
CA SER A 229 14.69 -8.05 -12.32
C SER A 229 15.61 -7.95 -13.53
N LEU A 230 15.24 -7.14 -14.53
CA LEU A 230 16.07 -6.88 -15.70
C LEU A 230 17.41 -6.21 -15.32
N SER A 231 17.35 -5.17 -14.50
CA SER A 231 18.53 -4.45 -14.09
C SER A 231 19.46 -5.32 -13.23
N LEU A 232 18.88 -6.11 -12.31
CA LEU A 232 19.64 -7.09 -11.53
C LEU A 232 20.31 -8.12 -12.46
N THR A 233 19.60 -8.59 -13.47
CA THR A 233 20.12 -9.49 -14.49
C THR A 233 21.33 -8.89 -15.22
N VAL A 234 21.23 -7.62 -15.66
CA VAL A 234 22.33 -6.94 -16.35
C VAL A 234 23.56 -6.83 -15.43
N VAL A 235 23.36 -6.45 -14.17
CA VAL A 235 24.46 -6.36 -13.20
C VAL A 235 25.11 -7.73 -12.96
N LEU A 236 24.32 -8.77 -12.74
CA LEU A 236 24.83 -10.12 -12.50
C LEU A 236 25.56 -10.68 -13.72
N LEU A 237 25.07 -10.44 -14.93
CA LEU A 237 25.77 -10.81 -16.16
C LEU A 237 27.07 -10.05 -16.32
N TRP A 238 27.10 -8.76 -16.00
CA TRP A 238 28.36 -7.99 -15.98
C TRP A 238 29.39 -8.60 -15.03
N PHE A 239 28.96 -8.99 -13.82
CA PHE A 239 29.83 -9.71 -12.87
C PHE A 239 30.28 -11.05 -13.45
N ALA A 240 29.39 -11.83 -14.04
CA ALA A 240 29.72 -13.12 -14.66
C ALA A 240 30.79 -12.96 -15.76
N PHE A 241 30.62 -11.98 -16.65
CA PHE A 241 31.62 -11.68 -17.69
C PHE A 241 32.98 -11.25 -17.11
N SER A 242 32.96 -10.43 -16.05
CA SER A 242 34.18 -10.05 -15.35
C SER A 242 34.92 -11.26 -14.76
N GLN A 243 34.17 -12.22 -14.16
CA GLN A 243 34.78 -13.44 -13.62
C GLN A 243 35.32 -14.35 -14.70
N LEU A 244 34.69 -14.44 -15.87
CA LEU A 244 35.26 -15.18 -17.02
C LEU A 244 36.61 -14.61 -17.43
N GLY A 245 36.76 -13.27 -17.46
CA GLY A 245 38.05 -12.63 -17.74
C GLY A 245 39.14 -13.03 -16.71
N LEU A 246 38.76 -13.03 -15.42
CA LEU A 246 39.69 -13.44 -14.34
C LEU A 246 40.03 -14.92 -14.39
N ILE A 247 39.09 -15.80 -14.73
CA ILE A 247 39.35 -17.24 -14.94
C ILE A 247 40.35 -17.44 -16.09
N LEU A 248 40.10 -16.79 -17.24
CA LEU A 248 41.02 -16.86 -18.38
C LEU A 248 42.42 -16.34 -18.06
N HIS A 249 42.50 -15.24 -17.31
CA HIS A 249 43.77 -14.71 -16.85
C HIS A 249 44.50 -15.66 -15.87
N GLY A 250 43.76 -16.25 -14.92
CA GLY A 250 44.27 -17.25 -14.01
C GLY A 250 44.81 -18.51 -14.72
N LEU A 251 44.07 -19.00 -15.73
CA LEU A 251 44.51 -20.13 -16.56
C LEU A 251 45.76 -19.79 -17.39
N SER A 252 45.82 -18.59 -17.93
CA SER A 252 47.05 -18.11 -18.63
C SER A 252 48.26 -18.14 -17.73
N ILE A 253 48.15 -17.68 -16.49
CA ILE A 253 49.26 -17.73 -15.48
C ILE A 253 49.60 -19.18 -15.14
N TRP A 254 48.61 -20.07 -15.09
CA TRP A 254 48.81 -21.49 -14.73
C TRP A 254 49.56 -22.25 -15.83
N TYR A 255 49.16 -22.09 -17.09
CA TYR A 255 49.71 -22.81 -18.25
C TYR A 255 50.91 -22.09 -18.89
N GLY A 256 51.12 -20.79 -18.63
CA GLY A 256 52.14 -19.99 -19.25
C GLY A 256 51.93 -19.70 -20.73
N GLU A 257 50.69 -19.86 -21.21
CA GLU A 257 50.27 -19.66 -22.59
C GLU A 257 49.26 -18.50 -22.72
N ASN A 258 49.06 -18.01 -23.94
CA ASN A 258 48.02 -16.99 -24.21
C ASN A 258 46.62 -17.54 -23.93
N PRO A 259 45.74 -16.80 -23.23
CA PRO A 259 44.38 -17.27 -22.89
C PRO A 259 43.59 -17.79 -24.08
N TRP A 260 43.75 -17.20 -25.26
CA TRP A 260 43.05 -17.60 -26.48
C TRP A 260 43.51 -18.96 -27.04
N ASP A 261 44.78 -19.32 -26.82
CA ASP A 261 45.31 -20.60 -27.25
C ASP A 261 44.85 -21.76 -26.36
N VAL A 262 44.65 -21.49 -25.07
CA VAL A 262 44.02 -22.43 -24.11
C VAL A 262 42.56 -22.75 -24.53
N LEU A 263 41.78 -21.73 -24.88
CA LEU A 263 40.40 -21.93 -25.38
C LEU A 263 40.35 -22.73 -26.68
N LYS A 264 41.26 -22.52 -27.63
CA LYS A 264 41.36 -23.28 -28.87
C LYS A 264 41.69 -24.75 -28.61
N LYS A 265 42.58 -25.04 -27.66
CA LYS A 265 42.92 -26.41 -27.25
C LYS A 265 41.76 -27.14 -26.63
N LEU A 266 40.97 -26.48 -25.73
CA LEU A 266 39.80 -27.06 -25.13
C LEU A 266 38.71 -27.39 -26.19
N LYS A 267 38.47 -26.47 -27.14
CA LYS A 267 37.53 -26.70 -28.25
C LYS A 267 37.96 -27.88 -29.14
N LYS A 268 39.25 -28.04 -29.37
CA LYS A 268 39.78 -29.16 -30.19
C LYS A 268 39.60 -30.50 -29.47
N SER A 269 39.89 -30.57 -28.18
CA SER A 269 39.71 -31.78 -27.36
C SER A 269 38.22 -32.20 -27.23
N SER A 270 37.30 -31.25 -27.18
CA SER A 270 35.86 -31.57 -27.14
C SER A 270 35.31 -32.10 -28.51
N VAL A 271 35.88 -31.68 -29.62
CA VAL A 271 35.52 -32.17 -30.95
C VAL A 271 36.08 -33.59 -31.20
N GLU A 272 37.34 -33.87 -30.77
CA GLU A 272 37.92 -35.19 -30.85
C GLU A 272 37.20 -36.23 -29.96
N ALA A 273 36.65 -35.79 -28.81
CA ALA A 273 35.85 -36.70 -27.95
C ALA A 273 34.49 -37.10 -28.52
N VAL A 274 33.89 -36.24 -29.38
CA VAL A 274 32.61 -36.50 -30.03
C VAL A 274 32.77 -37.37 -31.31
N GLU A 275 33.95 -37.36 -31.95
CA GLU A 275 34.23 -38.18 -33.12
C GLU A 275 34.63 -39.63 -32.78
N THR A 276 34.81 -39.95 -31.48
CA THR A 276 35.20 -41.28 -31.00
C THR A 276 34.08 -42.07 -30.32
N GLU A 277 32.85 -41.54 -30.26
CA GLU A 277 31.62 -42.28 -29.93
C GLU A 277 30.80 -42.58 -31.19
#